data_1a6bdb2cf1a0b69ba04f861a35bb4907
#
_entry.id   1a6bdb2cf1a0b69ba04f861a35bb4907
#
_cell.length_a   1.000
_cell.length_b   1.000
_cell.length_c   1.000
_cell.angle_alpha   90.00
_cell.angle_beta   90.00
_cell.angle_gamma   90.00
#
_symmetry.space_group_name_H-M   'P 1'
#
loop_
_entity.id
_entity.type
_entity.pdbx_description
1 polymer ?
#
loop_
_entity_poly.entity_id
_entity_poly.type
_entity_poly.pdbx_seq_one_letter_code
_entity_poly.pdbx_strand_id
1 'polypeptide(L)'
;ILTLVFFAVTMLNIDTIRALKKTILSEIYRSIFRYLPVFIFAIILLKTDNEELLVEAYLLGFLLLSLFSSIRVYMLFKKIDKPNHKSESFTITEIFKTSSPMALSAIAYFIMQSIDIIILSIYEGFDQIAYYSVSVKLAMLTTLALISVNIVIAPRIAEIYENQKMQKLQMLIKHSTRIIFLISICVLSVLFFFSEEILGLFGQGYVIANNALLFLLAAQFFNAVSGPGAIYLNMTGRQKTLNKILVSALIINISLNFYLIPTQGINGAAIATLASLIIWNTIATVLIYSRDKIKIFLN
;
A
#
# COMPACT_ATOMS: atom_id res chain seq x y z
N ILE A 1 4.72 -1.60 -22.81
CA ILE A 1 4.62 -0.12 -22.73
C ILE A 1 3.16 0.33 -22.86
N LEU A 2 2.41 -0.10 -23.89
CA LEU A 2 0.98 0.26 -24.08
C LEU A 2 0.10 -0.09 -22.87
N THR A 3 0.28 -1.26 -22.27
CA THR A 3 -0.43 -1.71 -21.05
C THR A 3 -0.27 -0.71 -19.90
N LEU A 4 0.92 -0.13 -19.77
CA LEU A 4 1.25 0.82 -18.71
C LEU A 4 0.41 2.10 -18.83
N VAL A 5 0.16 2.57 -20.06
CA VAL A 5 -0.67 3.76 -20.30
C VAL A 5 -2.13 3.47 -19.91
N PHE A 6 -2.70 2.36 -20.38
CA PHE A 6 -4.09 2.00 -20.05
C PHE A 6 -4.27 1.74 -18.55
N PHE A 7 -3.27 1.11 -17.92
CA PHE A 7 -3.25 0.93 -16.47
C PHE A 7 -3.22 2.27 -15.74
N ALA A 8 -2.34 3.19 -16.13
CA ALA A 8 -2.24 4.52 -15.51
C ALA A 8 -3.55 5.32 -15.63
N VAL A 9 -4.18 5.32 -16.82
CA VAL A 9 -5.49 5.96 -17.04
C VAL A 9 -6.55 5.33 -16.15
N THR A 10 -6.58 4.00 -16.05
CA THR A 10 -7.53 3.29 -15.19
C THR A 10 -7.35 3.68 -13.72
N MET A 11 -6.10 3.72 -13.23
CA MET A 11 -5.82 4.11 -11.84
C MET A 11 -6.21 5.56 -11.56
N LEU A 12 -5.92 6.47 -12.48
CA LEU A 12 -6.34 7.87 -12.39
C LEU A 12 -7.87 7.98 -12.30
N ASN A 13 -8.60 7.24 -13.13
CA ASN A 13 -10.07 7.23 -13.11
C ASN A 13 -10.62 6.66 -11.80
N ILE A 14 -10.04 5.59 -11.28
CA ILE A 14 -10.40 4.98 -9.99
C ILE A 14 -10.22 5.98 -8.85
N ASP A 15 -9.08 6.67 -8.81
CA ASP A 15 -8.80 7.66 -7.77
C ASP A 15 -9.68 8.91 -7.91
N THR A 16 -10.05 9.30 -9.14
CA THR A 16 -11.05 10.34 -9.42
C THR A 16 -12.43 9.94 -8.88
N ILE A 17 -12.89 8.71 -9.12
CA ILE A 17 -14.15 8.18 -8.59
C ILE A 17 -14.13 8.20 -7.04
N ARG A 18 -12.97 7.86 -6.44
CA ARG A 18 -12.78 7.90 -4.99
C ARG A 18 -12.83 9.34 -4.45
N ALA A 19 -12.20 10.29 -5.13
CA ALA A 19 -12.24 11.71 -4.76
C ALA A 19 -13.66 12.26 -4.76
N LEU A 20 -14.53 11.74 -5.65
CA LEU A 20 -15.97 12.05 -5.67
C LEU A 20 -16.77 11.33 -4.55
N LYS A 21 -16.10 10.83 -3.51
CA LYS A 21 -16.67 10.13 -2.35
C LYS A 21 -17.41 8.80 -2.69
N LYS A 22 -17.18 8.24 -3.89
CA LYS A 22 -17.75 6.95 -4.33
C LYS A 22 -16.78 5.81 -4.10
N THR A 23 -16.35 5.64 -2.86
CA THR A 23 -15.29 4.70 -2.44
C THR A 23 -15.59 3.25 -2.82
N ILE A 24 -16.83 2.79 -2.59
CA ILE A 24 -17.23 1.40 -2.93
C ILE A 24 -17.09 1.16 -4.44
N LEU A 25 -17.57 2.11 -5.25
CA LEU A 25 -17.47 1.99 -6.71
C LEU A 25 -16.00 1.97 -7.17
N SER A 26 -15.16 2.82 -6.59
CA SER A 26 -13.72 2.84 -6.92
C SER A 26 -13.04 1.51 -6.59
N GLU A 27 -13.40 0.87 -5.47
CA GLU A 27 -12.83 -0.42 -5.09
C GLU A 27 -13.34 -1.59 -5.95
N ILE A 28 -14.58 -1.55 -6.41
CA ILE A 28 -15.10 -2.53 -7.39
C ILE A 28 -14.29 -2.46 -8.69
N TYR A 29 -14.00 -1.24 -9.19
CA TYR A 29 -13.15 -1.09 -10.37
C TYR A 29 -11.72 -1.58 -10.14
N ARG A 30 -11.16 -1.31 -8.95
CA ARG A 30 -9.78 -1.69 -8.59
C ARG A 30 -9.60 -3.19 -8.41
N SER A 31 -10.57 -3.87 -7.76
CA SER A 31 -10.43 -5.24 -7.28
C SER A 31 -11.15 -6.28 -8.13
N ILE A 32 -12.29 -5.92 -8.74
CA ILE A 32 -13.11 -6.85 -9.50
C ILE A 32 -12.92 -6.60 -11.00
N PHE A 33 -13.27 -5.42 -11.47
CA PHE A 33 -13.24 -5.12 -12.91
C PHE A 33 -11.83 -5.15 -13.51
N ARG A 34 -10.80 -4.98 -12.70
CA ARG A 34 -9.42 -5.11 -13.15
C ARG A 34 -9.07 -6.53 -13.63
N TYR A 35 -9.58 -7.55 -12.95
CA TYR A 35 -9.25 -8.94 -13.26
C TYR A 35 -10.30 -9.63 -14.10
N LEU A 36 -11.52 -9.11 -14.13
CA LEU A 36 -12.66 -9.74 -14.79
C LEU A 36 -12.45 -9.94 -16.31
N PRO A 37 -11.95 -8.97 -17.09
CA PRO A 37 -11.71 -9.17 -18.50
C PRO A 37 -10.64 -10.23 -18.76
N VAL A 38 -9.54 -10.21 -17.98
CA VAL A 38 -8.47 -11.21 -18.11
C VAL A 38 -9.00 -12.60 -17.82
N PHE A 39 -9.82 -12.75 -16.78
CA PHE A 39 -10.42 -14.03 -16.40
C PHE A 39 -11.38 -14.55 -17.49
N ILE A 40 -12.23 -13.69 -18.05
CA ILE A 40 -13.14 -14.05 -19.14
C ILE A 40 -12.36 -14.50 -20.38
N PHE A 41 -11.35 -13.71 -20.79
CA PHE A 41 -10.52 -14.06 -21.94
C PHE A 41 -9.72 -15.34 -21.71
N ALA A 42 -9.19 -15.56 -20.51
CA ALA A 42 -8.49 -16.80 -20.18
C ALA A 42 -9.41 -18.03 -20.34
N ILE A 43 -10.66 -17.96 -19.88
CA ILE A 43 -11.64 -19.06 -20.07
C ILE A 43 -11.94 -19.29 -21.55
N ILE A 44 -12.06 -18.23 -22.35
CA ILE A 44 -12.32 -18.35 -23.79
C ILE A 44 -11.13 -19.01 -24.49
N LEU A 45 -9.91 -18.59 -24.18
CA LEU A 45 -8.69 -19.11 -24.77
C LEU A 45 -8.44 -20.58 -24.42
N LEU A 46 -8.71 -20.98 -23.15
CA LEU A 46 -8.66 -22.40 -22.75
C LEU A 46 -9.64 -23.30 -23.53
N LYS A 47 -10.78 -22.77 -23.97
CA LYS A 47 -11.76 -23.52 -24.79
C LYS A 47 -11.39 -23.56 -26.27
N THR A 48 -10.52 -22.69 -26.74
CA THR A 48 -10.15 -22.57 -28.16
C THR A 48 -8.73 -23.04 -28.44
N ASP A 49 -8.03 -23.63 -27.46
CA ASP A 49 -6.63 -24.10 -27.55
C ASP A 49 -5.64 -23.03 -28.09
N ASN A 50 -5.95 -21.73 -27.87
CA ASN A 50 -5.15 -20.61 -28.33
C ASN A 50 -4.46 -19.89 -27.14
N GLU A 51 -3.76 -20.64 -26.32
CA GLU A 51 -3.10 -20.10 -25.09
C GLU A 51 -2.04 -19.03 -25.41
N GLU A 52 -1.48 -19.05 -26.62
CA GLU A 52 -0.48 -18.06 -27.07
C GLU A 52 -1.03 -16.64 -27.08
N LEU A 53 -2.34 -16.43 -27.19
CA LEU A 53 -3.00 -15.13 -27.22
C LEU A 53 -3.31 -14.54 -25.82
N LEU A 54 -2.83 -15.17 -24.75
CA LEU A 54 -3.12 -14.73 -23.37
C LEU A 54 -2.58 -13.32 -23.07
N VAL A 55 -1.45 -12.95 -23.67
CA VAL A 55 -0.85 -11.62 -23.49
C VAL A 55 -1.68 -10.55 -24.18
N GLU A 56 -2.15 -10.82 -25.42
CA GLU A 56 -3.01 -9.93 -26.19
C GLU A 56 -4.37 -9.75 -25.50
N ALA A 57 -4.93 -10.84 -24.97
CA ALA A 57 -6.16 -10.80 -24.18
C ALA A 57 -6.01 -9.92 -22.92
N TYR A 58 -4.87 -9.98 -22.24
CA TYR A 58 -4.56 -9.14 -21.10
C TYR A 58 -4.48 -7.66 -21.51
N LEU A 59 -3.83 -7.33 -22.63
CA LEU A 59 -3.75 -5.98 -23.18
C LEU A 59 -5.13 -5.42 -23.52
N LEU A 60 -5.96 -6.22 -24.22
CA LEU A 60 -7.34 -5.86 -24.56
C LEU A 60 -8.19 -5.63 -23.32
N GLY A 61 -8.01 -6.46 -22.28
CA GLY A 61 -8.71 -6.30 -21.00
C GLY A 61 -8.42 -4.94 -20.36
N PHE A 62 -7.16 -4.51 -20.31
CA PHE A 62 -6.80 -3.19 -19.78
C PHE A 62 -7.29 -2.04 -20.63
N LEU A 63 -7.25 -2.16 -21.97
CA LEU A 63 -7.80 -1.17 -22.87
C LEU A 63 -9.30 -0.97 -22.62
N LEU A 64 -10.09 -2.07 -22.60
CA LEU A 64 -11.52 -2.03 -22.32
C LEU A 64 -11.79 -1.39 -20.95
N LEU A 65 -11.06 -1.79 -19.90
CA LEU A 65 -11.23 -1.24 -18.56
C LEU A 65 -10.93 0.27 -18.52
N SER A 66 -9.90 0.73 -19.23
CA SER A 66 -9.56 2.15 -19.30
C SER A 66 -10.68 2.95 -19.98
N LEU A 67 -11.27 2.43 -21.05
CA LEU A 67 -12.40 3.03 -21.73
C LEU A 67 -13.65 3.09 -20.84
N PHE A 68 -14.03 1.97 -20.22
CA PHE A 68 -15.20 1.92 -19.33
C PHE A 68 -15.04 2.83 -18.12
N SER A 69 -13.87 2.87 -17.50
CA SER A 69 -13.61 3.76 -16.36
C SER A 69 -13.66 5.23 -16.80
N SER A 70 -13.13 5.59 -17.98
CA SER A 70 -13.17 6.95 -18.53
C SER A 70 -14.59 7.41 -18.82
N ILE A 71 -15.40 6.54 -19.46
CA ILE A 71 -16.83 6.82 -19.72
C ILE A 71 -17.55 7.02 -18.38
N ARG A 72 -17.24 6.21 -17.38
CA ARG A 72 -17.88 6.33 -16.06
C ARG A 72 -17.53 7.63 -15.37
N VAL A 73 -16.26 8.03 -15.39
CA VAL A 73 -15.81 9.34 -14.86
C VAL A 73 -16.53 10.47 -15.57
N TYR A 74 -16.58 10.45 -16.92
CA TYR A 74 -17.29 11.45 -17.70
C TYR A 74 -18.76 11.57 -17.30
N MET A 75 -19.47 10.41 -17.17
CA MET A 75 -20.87 10.41 -16.75
C MET A 75 -21.06 10.96 -15.33
N LEU A 76 -20.09 10.73 -14.43
CA LEU A 76 -20.13 11.26 -13.07
C LEU A 76 -19.97 12.78 -13.06
N PHE A 77 -19.01 13.32 -13.85
CA PHE A 77 -18.83 14.76 -13.96
C PHE A 77 -20.04 15.47 -14.60
N LYS A 78 -20.71 14.84 -15.56
CA LYS A 78 -21.92 15.40 -16.17
C LYS A 78 -23.08 15.59 -15.17
N LYS A 79 -23.08 14.81 -14.07
CA LYS A 79 -24.10 14.88 -13.01
C LYS A 79 -23.77 15.87 -11.89
N ILE A 80 -22.59 16.46 -11.91
CA ILE A 80 -22.19 17.45 -10.90
C ILE A 80 -22.61 18.82 -11.42
N ASP A 81 -23.45 19.50 -10.65
CA ASP A 81 -23.81 20.89 -10.91
C ASP A 81 -22.54 21.74 -10.95
N LYS A 82 -22.43 22.60 -11.97
CA LYS A 82 -21.29 23.51 -12.09
C LYS A 82 -21.23 24.37 -10.82
N PRO A 83 -20.09 24.38 -10.10
CA PRO A 83 -20.00 25.20 -8.91
C PRO A 83 -20.23 26.68 -9.25
N ASN A 84 -21.13 27.34 -8.54
CA ASN A 84 -21.43 28.77 -8.70
C ASN A 84 -20.30 29.70 -8.25
N HIS A 85 -19.22 29.14 -7.70
CA HIS A 85 -18.02 29.90 -7.32
C HIS A 85 -16.91 29.70 -8.38
N LYS A 86 -16.15 30.77 -8.63
CA LYS A 86 -14.90 30.71 -9.41
C LYS A 86 -14.03 29.61 -8.79
N SER A 87 -14.02 28.45 -9.42
CA SER A 87 -13.12 27.37 -9.04
C SER A 87 -11.70 27.90 -9.21
N GLU A 88 -10.90 27.90 -8.18
CA GLU A 88 -9.47 28.15 -8.29
C GLU A 88 -8.91 27.12 -9.28
N SER A 89 -8.46 27.61 -10.43
CA SER A 89 -7.85 26.78 -11.45
C SER A 89 -6.44 26.44 -10.98
N PHE A 90 -6.23 25.20 -10.54
CA PHE A 90 -4.89 24.73 -10.21
C PHE A 90 -4.01 24.74 -11.46
N THR A 91 -2.87 25.37 -11.36
CA THR A 91 -1.85 25.36 -12.39
C THR A 91 -1.22 23.95 -12.48
N ILE A 92 -0.87 23.50 -13.69
CA ILE A 92 -0.15 22.22 -13.87
C ILE A 92 1.08 22.14 -12.97
N THR A 93 1.79 23.24 -12.80
CA THR A 93 2.96 23.35 -11.92
C THR A 93 2.62 23.07 -10.45
N GLU A 94 1.47 23.53 -9.95
CA GLU A 94 1.02 23.27 -8.57
C GLU A 94 0.65 21.82 -8.37
N ILE A 95 -0.05 21.23 -9.35
CA ILE A 95 -0.38 19.80 -9.35
C ILE A 95 0.92 18.98 -9.29
N PHE A 96 1.89 19.29 -10.16
CA PHE A 96 3.16 18.58 -10.20
C PHE A 96 3.99 18.75 -8.91
N LYS A 97 4.02 19.97 -8.35
CA LYS A 97 4.70 20.28 -7.09
C LYS A 97 4.13 19.51 -5.89
N THR A 98 2.85 19.18 -5.94
CA THR A 98 2.17 18.41 -4.89
C THR A 98 2.29 16.91 -5.12
N SER A 99 2.11 16.44 -6.35
CA SER A 99 2.09 15.00 -6.67
C SER A 99 3.50 14.38 -6.74
N SER A 100 4.53 15.14 -7.15
CA SER A 100 5.89 14.59 -7.25
C SER A 100 6.47 14.08 -5.91
N PRO A 101 6.32 14.76 -4.75
CA PRO A 101 6.77 14.21 -3.48
C PRO A 101 5.96 12.98 -3.05
N MET A 102 4.66 12.93 -3.40
CA MET A 102 3.82 11.76 -3.12
C MET A 102 4.26 10.54 -3.94
N ALA A 103 4.54 10.75 -5.23
CA ALA A 103 5.06 9.72 -6.12
C ALA A 103 6.43 9.18 -5.62
N LEU A 104 7.34 10.08 -5.24
CA LEU A 104 8.64 9.68 -4.71
C LEU A 104 8.52 8.92 -3.38
N SER A 105 7.58 9.31 -2.52
CA SER A 105 7.26 8.56 -1.28
C SER A 105 6.74 7.16 -1.59
N ALA A 106 5.86 7.03 -2.59
CA ALA A 106 5.31 5.74 -3.00
C ALA A 106 6.41 4.83 -3.59
N ILE A 107 7.30 5.40 -4.41
CA ILE A 107 8.46 4.68 -4.97
C ILE A 107 9.41 4.23 -3.85
N ALA A 108 9.75 5.12 -2.91
CA ALA A 108 10.62 4.77 -1.79
C ALA A 108 10.02 3.64 -0.94
N TYR A 109 8.71 3.71 -0.66
CA TYR A 109 8.01 2.66 0.07
C TYR A 109 7.98 1.33 -0.72
N PHE A 110 7.73 1.38 -2.03
CA PHE A 110 7.73 0.19 -2.89
C PHE A 110 9.10 -0.48 -2.95
N ILE A 111 10.18 0.32 -3.10
CA ILE A 111 11.54 -0.19 -3.08
C ILE A 111 11.84 -0.82 -1.71
N MET A 112 11.47 -0.18 -0.61
CA MET A 112 11.67 -0.70 0.75
C MET A 112 10.98 -2.06 0.98
N GLN A 113 9.88 -2.34 0.27
CA GLN A 113 9.15 -3.61 0.34
C GLN A 113 9.77 -4.74 -0.51
N SER A 114 10.75 -4.42 -1.36
CA SER A 114 11.31 -5.38 -2.33
C SER A 114 12.83 -5.46 -2.31
N ILE A 115 13.50 -4.47 -1.73
CA ILE A 115 14.96 -4.34 -1.80
C ILE A 115 15.69 -5.44 -1.01
N ASP A 116 15.09 -5.92 0.07
CA ASP A 116 15.58 -7.04 0.87
C ASP A 116 15.70 -8.32 0.04
N ILE A 117 14.70 -8.63 -0.80
CA ILE A 117 14.74 -9.77 -1.73
C ILE A 117 15.85 -9.59 -2.77
N ILE A 118 16.03 -8.36 -3.28
CA ILE A 118 17.08 -8.05 -4.26
C ILE A 118 18.47 -8.22 -3.63
N ILE A 119 18.68 -7.71 -2.43
CA ILE A 119 19.97 -7.84 -1.74
C ILE A 119 20.19 -9.29 -1.32
N LEU A 120 19.16 -9.98 -0.85
CA LEU A 120 19.21 -11.38 -0.47
C LEU A 120 19.69 -12.25 -1.66
N SER A 121 19.25 -11.93 -2.90
CA SER A 121 19.66 -12.67 -4.10
C SER A 121 21.15 -12.56 -4.45
N ILE A 122 21.87 -11.62 -3.82
CA ILE A 122 23.33 -11.49 -3.99
C ILE A 122 24.09 -12.46 -3.09
N TYR A 123 23.52 -12.81 -1.93
CA TYR A 123 24.19 -13.55 -0.87
C TYR A 123 23.64 -14.96 -0.66
N GLU A 124 22.40 -15.23 -1.01
CA GLU A 124 21.69 -16.47 -0.73
C GLU A 124 21.21 -17.16 -1.99
N GLY A 125 20.97 -18.48 -1.88
CA GLY A 125 20.43 -19.28 -2.96
C GLY A 125 18.92 -19.08 -3.17
N PHE A 126 18.43 -19.54 -4.33
CA PHE A 126 17.02 -19.39 -4.72
C PHE A 126 16.02 -19.97 -3.70
N ASP A 127 16.37 -21.05 -3.01
CA ASP A 127 15.52 -21.66 -2.00
C ASP A 127 15.27 -20.72 -0.82
N GLN A 128 16.35 -20.09 -0.30
CA GLN A 128 16.24 -19.12 0.80
C GLN A 128 15.40 -17.90 0.40
N ILE A 129 15.57 -17.44 -0.84
CA ILE A 129 14.77 -16.33 -1.38
C ILE A 129 13.29 -16.73 -1.46
N ALA A 130 12.99 -17.96 -1.91
CA ALA A 130 11.63 -18.47 -1.99
C ALA A 130 10.99 -18.55 -0.59
N TYR A 131 11.71 -19.08 0.41
CA TYR A 131 11.26 -19.21 1.80
C TYR A 131 10.96 -17.81 2.41
N TYR A 132 11.87 -16.87 2.24
CA TYR A 132 11.69 -15.49 2.69
C TYR A 132 10.52 -14.79 1.99
N SER A 133 10.39 -14.96 0.68
CA SER A 133 9.32 -14.34 -0.12
C SER A 133 7.93 -14.78 0.33
N VAL A 134 7.76 -16.04 0.72
CA VAL A 134 6.49 -16.53 1.30
C VAL A 134 6.24 -15.87 2.65
N SER A 135 7.26 -15.78 3.51
CA SER A 135 7.14 -15.12 4.82
C SER A 135 6.72 -13.65 4.68
N VAL A 136 7.30 -12.91 3.72
CA VAL A 136 6.92 -11.53 3.41
C VAL A 136 5.45 -11.46 2.97
N LYS A 137 5.00 -12.34 2.06
CA LYS A 137 3.61 -12.37 1.59
C LYS A 137 2.62 -12.68 2.72
N LEU A 138 2.95 -13.61 3.61
CA LEU A 138 2.13 -13.92 4.79
C LEU A 138 2.05 -12.71 5.73
N ALA A 139 3.17 -12.08 6.05
CA ALA A 139 3.18 -10.87 6.88
C ALA A 139 2.37 -9.72 6.25
N MET A 140 2.39 -9.57 4.93
CA MET A 140 1.61 -8.56 4.21
C MET A 140 0.09 -8.72 4.36
N LEU A 141 -0.43 -9.91 4.67
CA LEU A 141 -1.87 -10.09 4.91
C LEU A 141 -2.38 -9.18 6.04
N THR A 142 -1.54 -8.90 7.02
CA THR A 142 -1.89 -8.00 8.13
C THR A 142 -2.10 -6.55 7.70
N THR A 143 -1.47 -6.12 6.60
CA THR A 143 -1.58 -4.76 6.07
C THR A 143 -2.91 -4.49 5.38
N LEU A 144 -3.69 -5.52 5.04
CA LEU A 144 -4.98 -5.37 4.36
C LEU A 144 -5.95 -4.51 5.18
N ALA A 145 -5.94 -4.65 6.52
CA ALA A 145 -6.74 -3.82 7.40
C ALA A 145 -6.35 -2.33 7.29
N LEU A 146 -5.05 -2.03 7.34
CA LEU A 146 -4.52 -0.68 7.23
C LEU A 146 -4.89 -0.06 5.87
N ILE A 147 -4.71 -0.79 4.77
CA ILE A 147 -5.03 -0.33 3.42
C ILE A 147 -6.53 -0.04 3.30
N SER A 148 -7.39 -0.97 3.73
CA SER A 148 -8.85 -0.83 3.63
C SER A 148 -9.37 0.36 4.39
N VAL A 149 -8.91 0.57 5.62
CA VAL A 149 -9.29 1.71 6.44
C VAL A 149 -8.77 3.02 5.84
N ASN A 150 -7.51 3.05 5.39
CA ASN A 150 -6.89 4.23 4.78
C ASN A 150 -7.65 4.73 3.54
N ILE A 151 -8.15 3.83 2.71
CA ILE A 151 -8.96 4.17 1.54
C ILE A 151 -10.21 4.98 1.92
N VAL A 152 -10.87 4.58 3.00
CA VAL A 152 -12.11 5.22 3.47
C VAL A 152 -11.84 6.54 4.17
N ILE A 153 -10.80 6.60 5.00
CA ILE A 153 -10.55 7.79 5.83
C ILE A 153 -9.77 8.89 5.11
N ALA A 154 -9.02 8.59 4.04
CA ALA A 154 -8.21 9.56 3.33
C ALA A 154 -8.95 10.85 2.95
N PRO A 155 -10.07 10.81 2.23
CA PRO A 155 -10.80 12.02 1.86
C PRO A 155 -11.41 12.73 3.08
N ARG A 156 -11.77 11.98 4.14
CA ARG A 156 -12.31 12.55 5.37
C ARG A 156 -11.26 13.30 6.17
N ILE A 157 -10.02 12.78 6.20
CA ILE A 157 -8.90 13.48 6.86
C ILE A 157 -8.69 14.84 6.21
N ALA A 158 -8.60 14.91 4.86
CA ALA A 158 -8.40 16.14 4.12
C ALA A 158 -9.53 17.16 4.43
N GLU A 159 -10.79 16.75 4.32
CA GLU A 159 -11.95 17.60 4.56
C GLU A 159 -12.01 18.14 6.01
N ILE A 160 -11.77 17.28 7.00
CA ILE A 160 -11.84 17.69 8.42
C ILE A 160 -10.65 18.58 8.78
N TYR A 161 -9.46 18.30 8.22
CA TYR A 161 -8.25 19.09 8.45
C TYR A 161 -8.38 20.50 7.85
N GLU A 162 -8.86 20.61 6.60
CA GLU A 162 -9.12 21.90 5.93
C GLU A 162 -10.12 22.76 6.70
N ASN A 163 -11.17 22.14 7.25
CA ASN A 163 -12.16 22.81 8.11
C ASN A 163 -11.67 23.08 9.54
N GLN A 164 -10.41 22.81 9.86
CA GLN A 164 -9.77 23.01 11.17
C GLN A 164 -10.48 22.35 12.36
N LYS A 165 -11.26 21.28 12.12
CA LYS A 165 -12.03 20.56 13.14
C LYS A 165 -11.17 19.50 13.84
N MET A 166 -10.08 19.94 14.55
CA MET A 166 -9.06 19.05 15.10
C MET A 166 -9.60 17.99 16.08
N GLN A 167 -10.63 18.28 16.87
CA GLN A 167 -11.24 17.30 17.77
C GLN A 167 -11.94 16.15 17.00
N LYS A 168 -12.63 16.49 15.90
CA LYS A 168 -13.24 15.47 15.02
C LYS A 168 -12.17 14.64 14.32
N LEU A 169 -11.07 15.28 13.92
CA LEU A 169 -9.93 14.62 13.31
C LEU A 169 -9.29 13.62 14.29
N GLN A 170 -9.05 14.02 15.54
CA GLN A 170 -8.54 13.13 16.58
C GLN A 170 -9.45 11.92 16.81
N MET A 171 -10.78 12.13 16.88
CA MET A 171 -11.73 11.03 17.00
C MET A 171 -11.69 10.07 15.81
N LEU A 172 -11.69 10.61 14.58
CA LEU A 172 -11.57 9.79 13.36
C LEU A 172 -10.31 8.92 13.40
N ILE A 173 -9.17 9.54 13.66
CA ILE A 173 -7.87 8.84 13.71
C ILE A 173 -7.87 7.77 14.81
N LYS A 174 -8.33 8.10 16.02
CA LYS A 174 -8.41 7.15 17.14
C LYS A 174 -9.25 5.91 16.79
N HIS A 175 -10.45 6.10 16.26
CA HIS A 175 -11.32 4.99 15.86
C HIS A 175 -10.67 4.16 14.73
N SER A 176 -10.09 4.84 13.75
CA SER A 176 -9.41 4.16 12.63
C SER A 176 -8.23 3.31 13.09
N THR A 177 -7.38 3.84 13.96
CA THR A 177 -6.25 3.09 14.53
C THR A 177 -6.72 1.87 15.32
N ARG A 178 -7.81 2.00 16.11
CA ARG A 178 -8.39 0.87 16.84
C ARG A 178 -8.93 -0.21 15.92
N ILE A 179 -9.63 0.16 14.86
CA ILE A 179 -10.15 -0.80 13.87
C ILE A 179 -8.99 -1.52 13.17
N ILE A 180 -7.98 -0.77 12.71
CA ILE A 180 -6.77 -1.32 12.10
C ILE A 180 -6.12 -2.32 13.06
N PHE A 181 -5.89 -1.94 14.30
CA PHE A 181 -5.27 -2.78 15.29
C PHE A 181 -6.06 -4.06 15.57
N LEU A 182 -7.38 -3.95 15.81
CA LEU A 182 -8.25 -5.09 16.11
C LEU A 182 -8.27 -6.13 14.98
N ILE A 183 -8.36 -5.68 13.73
CA ILE A 183 -8.33 -6.60 12.58
C ILE A 183 -6.93 -7.18 12.40
N SER A 184 -5.90 -6.34 12.49
CA SER A 184 -4.52 -6.80 12.30
C SER A 184 -4.09 -7.77 13.39
N ILE A 185 -4.47 -7.56 14.67
CA ILE A 185 -4.07 -8.45 15.77
C ILE A 185 -4.67 -9.84 15.62
N CYS A 186 -5.89 -9.96 15.07
CA CYS A 186 -6.47 -11.27 14.79
C CYS A 186 -5.63 -12.04 13.76
N VAL A 187 -5.24 -11.40 12.66
CA VAL A 187 -4.41 -12.02 11.62
C VAL A 187 -3.01 -12.32 12.16
N LEU A 188 -2.41 -11.37 12.89
CA LEU A 188 -1.10 -11.53 13.52
C LEU A 188 -1.09 -12.71 14.50
N SER A 189 -2.13 -12.87 15.33
CA SER A 189 -2.22 -13.96 16.28
C SER A 189 -2.29 -15.32 15.58
N VAL A 190 -3.09 -15.44 14.52
CA VAL A 190 -3.16 -16.69 13.74
C VAL A 190 -1.81 -17.01 13.12
N LEU A 191 -1.17 -16.04 12.47
CA LEU A 191 0.13 -16.23 11.84
C LEU A 191 1.25 -16.49 12.85
N PHE A 192 1.16 -15.95 14.06
CA PHE A 192 2.15 -16.15 15.12
C PHE A 192 2.05 -17.55 15.72
N PHE A 193 0.84 -17.99 16.12
CA PHE A 193 0.65 -19.28 16.78
C PHE A 193 0.74 -20.47 15.83
N PHE A 194 0.43 -20.30 14.57
CA PHE A 194 0.43 -21.35 13.54
C PHE A 194 1.48 -21.09 12.45
N SER A 195 2.57 -20.38 12.78
CA SER A 195 3.57 -19.96 11.81
C SER A 195 4.25 -21.15 11.10
N GLU A 196 4.64 -22.18 11.85
CA GLU A 196 5.31 -23.35 11.30
C GLU A 196 4.36 -24.20 10.44
N GLU A 197 3.13 -24.41 10.90
CA GLU A 197 2.10 -25.15 10.16
C GLU A 197 1.74 -24.45 8.85
N ILE A 198 1.56 -23.13 8.89
CA ILE A 198 1.23 -22.33 7.72
C ILE A 198 2.40 -22.33 6.73
N LEU A 199 3.64 -22.18 7.18
CA LEU A 199 4.82 -22.29 6.32
C LEU A 199 4.94 -23.71 5.76
N GLY A 200 4.66 -24.74 6.57
CA GLY A 200 4.67 -26.15 6.16
C GLY A 200 3.69 -26.49 5.04
N LEU A 201 2.58 -25.73 4.88
CA LEU A 201 1.66 -25.89 3.74
C LEU A 201 2.30 -25.60 2.38
N PHE A 202 3.35 -24.76 2.36
CA PHE A 202 4.12 -24.45 1.15
C PHE A 202 5.23 -25.47 0.88
N GLY A 203 5.54 -26.33 1.89
CA GLY A 203 6.57 -27.36 1.84
C GLY A 203 7.44 -27.32 3.11
N GLN A 204 7.99 -28.47 3.49
CA GLN A 204 8.78 -28.60 4.73
C GLN A 204 10.01 -27.67 4.79
N GLY A 205 10.62 -27.35 3.64
CA GLY A 205 11.74 -26.41 3.57
C GLY A 205 11.39 -24.99 3.98
N TYR A 206 10.12 -24.56 3.84
CA TYR A 206 9.69 -23.20 4.19
C TYR A 206 9.68 -22.92 5.69
N VAL A 207 9.64 -23.95 6.55
CA VAL A 207 9.69 -23.82 8.01
C VAL A 207 11.00 -23.19 8.48
N ILE A 208 12.07 -23.30 7.70
CA ILE A 208 13.36 -22.62 7.96
C ILE A 208 13.18 -21.11 8.12
N ALA A 209 12.22 -20.50 7.41
CA ALA A 209 11.94 -19.07 7.48
C ALA A 209 11.03 -18.66 8.65
N ASN A 210 10.74 -19.55 9.60
CA ASN A 210 9.85 -19.24 10.72
C ASN A 210 10.33 -18.03 11.53
N ASN A 211 11.61 -17.97 11.89
CA ASN A 211 12.15 -16.83 12.64
C ASN A 211 12.04 -15.53 11.83
N ALA A 212 12.31 -15.56 10.52
CA ALA A 212 12.15 -14.41 9.65
C ALA A 212 10.69 -13.95 9.61
N LEU A 213 9.73 -14.89 9.53
CA LEU A 213 8.30 -14.57 9.60
C LEU A 213 7.96 -13.88 10.92
N LEU A 214 8.44 -14.38 12.07
CA LEU A 214 8.18 -13.77 13.37
C LEU A 214 8.70 -12.32 13.47
N PHE A 215 9.89 -12.03 12.93
CA PHE A 215 10.39 -10.64 12.86
C PHE A 215 9.53 -9.76 11.96
N LEU A 216 9.07 -10.28 10.83
CA LEU A 216 8.16 -9.56 9.94
C LEU A 216 6.79 -9.32 10.59
N LEU A 217 6.26 -10.28 11.35
CA LEU A 217 5.02 -10.10 12.12
C LEU A 217 5.18 -9.03 13.19
N ALA A 218 6.32 -9.01 13.90
CA ALA A 218 6.64 -7.93 14.84
C ALA A 218 6.67 -6.56 14.14
N ALA A 219 7.26 -6.47 12.94
CA ALA A 219 7.25 -5.26 12.14
C ALA A 219 5.82 -4.79 11.81
N GLN A 220 4.94 -5.71 11.41
CA GLN A 220 3.54 -5.39 11.11
C GLN A 220 2.73 -5.06 12.36
N PHE A 221 3.04 -5.63 13.51
CA PHE A 221 2.45 -5.23 14.78
C PHE A 221 2.72 -3.74 15.07
N PHE A 222 3.98 -3.30 14.97
CA PHE A 222 4.33 -1.89 15.13
C PHE A 222 3.62 -0.99 14.10
N ASN A 223 3.50 -1.45 12.86
CA ASN A 223 2.77 -0.73 11.83
C ASN A 223 1.28 -0.56 12.18
N ALA A 224 0.63 -1.61 12.68
CA ALA A 224 -0.78 -1.57 13.10
C ALA A 224 -1.01 -0.66 14.32
N VAL A 225 -0.10 -0.68 15.30
CA VAL A 225 -0.15 0.19 16.49
C VAL A 225 0.05 1.65 16.12
N SER A 226 0.89 1.94 15.15
CA SER A 226 1.20 3.30 14.69
C SER A 226 0.04 3.95 13.91
N GLY A 227 -0.88 3.16 13.38
CA GLY A 227 -2.07 3.66 12.69
C GLY A 227 -1.80 4.35 11.35
N PRO A 228 -2.69 5.24 10.88
CA PRO A 228 -2.71 5.78 9.52
C PRO A 228 -1.76 6.98 9.31
N GLY A 229 -0.51 6.93 9.84
CA GLY A 229 0.43 8.06 9.83
C GLY A 229 0.80 8.57 8.44
N ALA A 230 1.09 7.66 7.49
CA ALA A 230 1.46 8.03 6.13
C ALA A 230 0.32 8.76 5.41
N ILE A 231 -0.91 8.22 5.49
CA ILE A 231 -2.07 8.85 4.84
C ILE A 231 -2.43 10.17 5.50
N TYR A 232 -2.25 10.28 6.82
CA TYR A 232 -2.43 11.55 7.55
C TYR A 232 -1.50 12.64 6.98
N LEU A 233 -0.20 12.36 6.87
CA LEU A 233 0.78 13.33 6.33
C LEU A 233 0.47 13.71 4.88
N ASN A 234 0.04 12.76 4.05
CA ASN A 234 -0.35 13.04 2.67
C ASN A 234 -1.59 13.93 2.59
N MET A 235 -2.63 13.64 3.38
CA MET A 235 -3.90 14.35 3.32
C MET A 235 -3.89 15.71 4.04
N THR A 236 -2.85 16.00 4.84
CA THR A 236 -2.68 17.30 5.53
C THR A 236 -1.65 18.21 4.86
N GLY A 237 -1.30 17.96 3.58
CA GLY A 237 -0.37 18.80 2.82
C GLY A 237 1.11 18.61 3.19
N ARG A 238 1.45 17.54 3.94
CA ARG A 238 2.83 17.27 4.41
C ARG A 238 3.53 16.14 3.67
N GLN A 239 3.19 15.95 2.41
CA GLN A 239 3.79 14.93 1.56
C GLN A 239 5.31 15.05 1.43
N LYS A 240 5.86 16.28 1.46
CA LYS A 240 7.32 16.48 1.47
C LYS A 240 7.98 15.95 2.75
N THR A 241 7.30 16.09 3.89
CA THR A 241 7.79 15.56 5.17
C THR A 241 7.75 14.02 5.14
N LEU A 242 6.65 13.41 4.68
CA LEU A 242 6.54 11.96 4.51
C LEU A 242 7.62 11.43 3.57
N ASN A 243 7.85 12.12 2.44
CA ASN A 243 8.91 11.75 1.50
C ASN A 243 10.28 11.68 2.18
N LYS A 244 10.67 12.72 2.93
CA LYS A 244 11.95 12.73 3.66
C LYS A 244 12.05 11.55 4.64
N ILE A 245 10.98 11.26 5.38
CA ILE A 245 10.92 10.14 6.32
C ILE A 245 11.13 8.81 5.59
N LEU A 246 10.38 8.56 4.52
CA LEU A 246 10.43 7.28 3.79
C LEU A 246 11.75 7.10 3.03
N VAL A 247 12.31 8.15 2.43
CA VAL A 247 13.63 8.08 1.79
C VAL A 247 14.72 7.80 2.82
N SER A 248 14.68 8.45 3.99
CA SER A 248 15.63 8.16 5.06
C SER A 248 15.49 6.73 5.57
N ALA A 249 14.25 6.24 5.73
CA ALA A 249 13.98 4.87 6.13
C ALA A 249 14.49 3.85 5.08
N LEU A 250 14.32 4.15 3.80
CA LEU A 250 14.84 3.33 2.71
C LEU A 250 16.38 3.23 2.76
N ILE A 251 17.08 4.36 2.96
CA ILE A 251 18.53 4.36 3.08
C ILE A 251 18.98 3.50 4.27
N ILE A 252 18.31 3.65 5.41
CA ILE A 252 18.58 2.84 6.61
C ILE A 252 18.32 1.36 6.33
N ASN A 253 17.20 1.04 5.68
CA ASN A 253 16.82 -0.33 5.33
C ASN A 253 17.88 -0.98 4.42
N ILE A 254 18.31 -0.29 3.36
CA ILE A 254 19.37 -0.76 2.46
C ILE A 254 20.67 -1.00 3.24
N SER A 255 21.08 -0.05 4.07
CA SER A 255 22.32 -0.16 4.86
C SER A 255 22.26 -1.34 5.83
N LEU A 256 21.13 -1.53 6.50
CA LEU A 256 20.93 -2.67 7.42
C LEU A 256 20.89 -4.01 6.67
N ASN A 257 20.27 -4.07 5.50
CA ASN A 257 20.26 -5.28 4.68
C ASN A 257 21.68 -5.67 4.26
N PHE A 258 22.50 -4.75 3.76
CA PHE A 258 23.90 -5.03 3.40
C PHE A 258 24.77 -5.44 4.59
N TYR A 259 24.44 -4.99 5.79
CA TYR A 259 25.16 -5.35 7.01
C TYR A 259 24.68 -6.70 7.61
N LEU A 260 23.38 -6.95 7.65
CA LEU A 260 22.80 -8.08 8.36
C LEU A 260 22.65 -9.34 7.49
N ILE A 261 22.32 -9.20 6.20
CA ILE A 261 22.11 -10.35 5.31
C ILE A 261 23.36 -11.25 5.21
N PRO A 262 24.60 -10.72 5.02
CA PRO A 262 25.77 -11.57 4.93
C PRO A 262 26.05 -12.44 6.16
N THR A 263 25.54 -12.03 7.33
CA THR A 263 25.80 -12.75 8.61
C THR A 263 24.60 -13.56 9.10
N GLN A 264 23.37 -13.16 8.76
CA GLN A 264 22.14 -13.73 9.29
C GLN A 264 21.15 -14.17 8.21
N GLY A 265 21.51 -14.06 6.93
CA GLY A 265 20.67 -14.48 5.80
C GLY A 265 19.27 -13.86 5.83
N ILE A 266 18.25 -14.69 5.66
CA ILE A 266 16.83 -14.27 5.65
C ILE A 266 16.38 -13.61 6.96
N ASN A 267 16.97 -14.00 8.10
CA ASN A 267 16.67 -13.35 9.39
C ASN A 267 17.21 -11.92 9.41
N GLY A 268 18.40 -11.69 8.85
CA GLY A 268 18.99 -10.36 8.69
C GLY A 268 18.10 -9.42 7.88
N ALA A 269 17.53 -9.90 6.76
CA ALA A 269 16.57 -9.17 5.95
C ALA A 269 15.30 -8.79 6.75
N ALA A 270 14.74 -9.74 7.50
CA ALA A 270 13.56 -9.51 8.32
C ALA A 270 13.82 -8.48 9.45
N ILE A 271 14.99 -8.53 10.09
CA ILE A 271 15.40 -7.56 11.12
C ILE A 271 15.60 -6.17 10.53
N ALA A 272 16.20 -6.05 9.34
CA ALA A 272 16.35 -4.77 8.64
C ALA A 272 14.99 -4.14 8.33
N THR A 273 14.03 -4.95 7.87
CA THR A 273 12.66 -4.51 7.61
C THR A 273 11.94 -4.10 8.89
N LEU A 274 12.07 -4.87 9.98
CA LEU A 274 11.51 -4.53 11.30
C LEU A 274 12.04 -3.18 11.80
N ALA A 275 13.35 -3.01 11.81
CA ALA A 275 14.00 -1.77 12.27
C ALA A 275 13.54 -0.55 11.45
N SER A 276 13.50 -0.67 10.13
CA SER A 276 13.08 0.40 9.23
C SER A 276 11.62 0.80 9.43
N LEU A 277 10.72 -0.20 9.61
CA LEU A 277 9.32 0.04 9.89
C LEU A 277 9.11 0.74 11.23
N ILE A 278 9.82 0.33 12.28
CA ILE A 278 9.76 0.99 13.58
C ILE A 278 10.24 2.45 13.46
N ILE A 279 11.37 2.68 12.81
CA ILE A 279 11.98 4.01 12.70
C ILE A 279 11.03 4.97 11.99
N TRP A 280 10.56 4.65 10.78
CA TRP A 280 9.75 5.60 10.03
C TRP A 280 8.37 5.83 10.67
N ASN A 281 7.74 4.81 11.23
CA ASN A 281 6.46 4.95 11.95
C ASN A 281 6.62 5.81 13.21
N THR A 282 7.70 5.62 13.96
CA THR A 282 7.99 6.41 15.17
C THR A 282 8.22 7.88 14.80
N ILE A 283 9.05 8.15 13.78
CA ILE A 283 9.31 9.53 13.33
C ILE A 283 8.02 10.19 12.86
N ALA A 284 7.21 9.49 12.06
CA ALA A 284 5.93 10.02 11.58
C ALA A 284 4.99 10.35 12.76
N THR A 285 4.85 9.44 13.72
CA THR A 285 4.00 9.61 14.91
C THR A 285 4.45 10.80 15.76
N VAL A 286 5.75 10.91 16.06
CA VAL A 286 6.31 12.02 16.84
C VAL A 286 6.12 13.36 16.13
N LEU A 287 6.36 13.42 14.82
CA LEU A 287 6.17 14.64 14.04
C LEU A 287 4.70 15.10 14.00
N ILE A 288 3.77 14.17 13.82
CA ILE A 288 2.34 14.48 13.81
C ILE A 288 1.92 15.00 15.20
N TYR A 289 2.33 14.30 16.26
CA TYR A 289 1.99 14.73 17.61
C TYR A 289 2.61 16.07 17.98
N SER A 290 3.87 16.33 17.63
CA SER A 290 4.55 17.58 17.95
C SER A 290 3.90 18.79 17.29
N ARG A 291 3.41 18.64 16.06
CA ARG A 291 2.84 19.75 15.27
C ARG A 291 1.34 19.96 15.49
N ASP A 292 0.57 18.89 15.46
CA ASP A 292 -0.91 18.98 15.46
C ASP A 292 -1.51 18.55 16.78
N LYS A 293 -0.71 18.01 17.72
CA LYS A 293 -1.16 17.37 18.96
C LYS A 293 -2.13 16.20 18.75
N ILE A 294 -2.16 15.64 17.54
CA ILE A 294 -2.97 14.47 17.17
C ILE A 294 -2.22 13.20 17.57
N LYS A 295 -2.85 12.37 18.36
CA LYS A 295 -2.36 11.03 18.72
C LYS A 295 -2.84 10.04 17.69
N ILE A 296 -1.92 9.51 16.87
CA ILE A 296 -2.24 8.52 15.84
C ILE A 296 -2.02 7.08 16.30
N PHE A 297 -1.16 6.85 17.30
CA PHE A 297 -0.93 5.52 17.85
C PHE A 297 -2.12 5.02 18.68
N LEU A 298 -2.15 3.72 18.90
CA LEU A 298 -3.18 3.05 19.69
C LEU A 298 -3.30 3.67 21.09
N ASN A 299 -4.49 4.20 21.42
CA ASN A 299 -4.77 4.86 22.70
C ASN A 299 -6.24 4.64 23.14
#